data_5fb4337acb7892b749c7f0dc7e90e2c9
#
_entry.id   5fb4337acb7892b749c7f0dc7e90e2c9
#
_cell.length_a   1.000
_cell.length_b   1.000
_cell.length_c   1.000
_cell.angle_alpha   90.00
_cell.angle_beta   90.00
_cell.angle_gamma   90.00
#
_symmetry.space_group_name_H-M   'P 1'
#
loop_
_entity.id
_entity.type
_entity.pdbx_description
1 polymer ?
#
loop_
_entity_poly.entity_id
_entity_poly.type
_entity_poly.pdbx_seq_one_letter_code
_entity_poly.pdbx_strand_id
1 'polypeptide(L)'
;PSATPPAPPPAPLAGRATTQLVFSVTLPPLSVSTFFVRSLSENEVAQTTALAEAAEETGASESDTNDGRAVSVSLDPNDGSLLVDFVVDATFNLTAKITAAFYASHDGSDGFVPSGAYVFRPDSSQKATPLGTPSFDPAASRVFRSGVLAETRVAFGDWASVAVRTWSKERVPHAEVEWTVGPIPVEADGVGKEVIVRYSTGLATGGTWATDSNGRDMQPRRRDHRDDWTFRNASEEPVSSNYYPFGSIATLTGDERAGFHLLTDRSQGVGSIRDGELEAMVHRRNLNDDWLGVGEPMNETQCGCRECDCPGLVARGTHLIAATTPATGPRTYRELQTRSQNPTQLAFAKVNGWEESIRGGSRRAVSVFASGAAPRNVHVVSIDRLPGEDCARGGACARIVLAHLFESEGCVGYDEELSAPAEVNLADFFPGRSIVAVEELTLSGTPIRPGDAVVTLEPMQIRAAKVEFA
;
A
#
# COMPACT_ATOMS: atom_id res chain seq x y z
N PRO A 1 23.54 21.47 -33.70
CA PRO A 1 22.12 21.20 -33.76
C PRO A 1 21.52 21.56 -32.41
N SER A 2 20.80 22.69 -32.40
CA SER A 2 20.14 23.21 -31.21
C SER A 2 18.99 22.24 -30.83
N ALA A 3 19.11 21.58 -29.69
CA ALA A 3 18.03 20.81 -29.12
C ALA A 3 16.89 21.78 -28.74
N THR A 4 15.72 21.56 -29.29
CA THR A 4 14.51 22.27 -28.90
C THR A 4 14.25 21.98 -27.38
N PRO A 5 14.03 23.00 -26.54
CA PRO A 5 13.73 22.75 -25.13
C PRO A 5 12.48 21.87 -24.99
N PRO A 6 12.43 20.98 -24.01
CA PRO A 6 11.22 20.17 -23.77
C PRO A 6 10.02 21.10 -23.56
N ALA A 7 8.87 20.67 -24.07
CA ALA A 7 7.62 21.41 -23.90
C ALA A 7 7.34 21.59 -22.39
N PRO A 8 6.86 22.78 -21.98
CA PRO A 8 6.49 22.99 -20.58
C PRO A 8 5.44 21.95 -20.16
N PRO A 9 5.45 21.52 -18.88
CA PRO A 9 4.43 20.60 -18.38
C PRO A 9 3.04 21.20 -18.64
N PRO A 10 2.05 20.37 -18.97
CA PRO A 10 0.70 20.84 -19.20
C PRO A 10 0.23 21.66 -18.00
N ALA A 11 -0.33 22.83 -18.26
CA ALA A 11 -0.91 23.67 -17.23
C ALA A 11 -1.88 22.84 -16.38
N PRO A 12 -1.94 23.06 -15.04
CA PRO A 12 -2.91 22.37 -14.20
C PRO A 12 -4.28 22.57 -14.83
N LEU A 13 -5.01 21.48 -15.05
CA LEU A 13 -6.36 21.52 -15.61
C LEU A 13 -7.18 22.55 -14.82
N ALA A 14 -7.49 23.67 -15.43
CA ALA A 14 -8.31 24.72 -14.87
C ALA A 14 -9.73 24.16 -14.72
N GLY A 15 -10.05 23.72 -13.50
CA GLY A 15 -11.35 23.18 -13.13
C GLY A 15 -11.18 22.13 -12.04
N ARG A 16 -11.24 22.53 -10.78
CA ARG A 16 -11.43 21.57 -9.69
C ARG A 16 -12.75 20.86 -9.92
N ALA A 17 -12.74 19.54 -9.96
CA ALA A 17 -13.97 18.77 -9.93
C ALA A 17 -14.80 19.21 -8.72
N THR A 18 -16.01 19.68 -8.97
CA THR A 18 -16.95 20.13 -7.95
C THR A 18 -17.78 18.98 -7.38
N THR A 19 -17.69 17.80 -8.00
CA THR A 19 -18.48 16.63 -7.65
C THR A 19 -17.58 15.40 -7.61
N GLN A 20 -17.73 14.59 -6.57
CA GLN A 20 -17.06 13.29 -6.42
C GLN A 20 -18.13 12.20 -6.43
N LEU A 21 -17.96 11.20 -7.29
CA LEU A 21 -18.78 9.99 -7.31
C LEU A 21 -18.09 8.91 -6.49
N VAL A 22 -18.78 8.41 -5.46
CA VAL A 22 -18.29 7.32 -4.61
C VAL A 22 -19.31 6.19 -4.62
N PHE A 23 -18.86 4.97 -4.91
CA PHE A 23 -19.70 3.78 -4.87
C PHE A 23 -18.87 2.55 -4.56
N SER A 24 -19.51 1.55 -3.96
CA SER A 24 -18.89 0.24 -3.69
C SER A 24 -19.27 -0.75 -4.78
N VAL A 25 -18.33 -1.59 -5.16
CA VAL A 25 -18.53 -2.65 -6.16
C VAL A 25 -17.73 -3.88 -5.80
N THR A 26 -18.33 -5.06 -6.01
CA THR A 26 -17.61 -6.33 -5.94
C THR A 26 -17.18 -6.72 -7.35
N LEU A 27 -15.88 -6.81 -7.56
CA LEU A 27 -15.30 -7.26 -8.83
C LEU A 27 -14.97 -8.75 -8.74
N PRO A 28 -15.37 -9.56 -9.72
CA PRO A 28 -14.87 -10.93 -9.82
C PRO A 28 -13.36 -10.96 -10.00
N PRO A 29 -12.65 -11.97 -9.49
CA PRO A 29 -11.21 -12.10 -9.68
C PRO A 29 -10.82 -12.06 -11.16
N LEU A 30 -9.73 -11.36 -11.49
CA LEU A 30 -9.16 -11.29 -12.83
C LEU A 30 -10.21 -10.97 -13.91
N SER A 31 -11.06 -9.98 -13.62
CA SER A 31 -12.17 -9.60 -14.47
C SER A 31 -12.08 -8.15 -14.94
N VAL A 32 -12.83 -7.86 -16.01
CA VAL A 32 -13.11 -6.48 -16.44
C VAL A 32 -14.58 -6.21 -16.22
N SER A 33 -14.88 -5.13 -15.48
CA SER A 33 -16.24 -4.66 -15.26
C SER A 33 -16.41 -3.25 -15.81
N THR A 34 -17.53 -3.01 -16.51
CA THR A 34 -17.81 -1.72 -17.15
C THR A 34 -18.95 -1.03 -16.43
N PHE A 35 -18.74 0.24 -16.09
CA PHE A 35 -19.73 1.10 -15.46
C PHE A 35 -19.99 2.30 -16.37
N PHE A 36 -21.24 2.70 -16.49
CA PHE A 36 -21.64 3.88 -17.24
C PHE A 36 -22.04 5.01 -16.27
N VAL A 37 -21.42 6.14 -16.45
CA VAL A 37 -21.69 7.36 -15.65
C VAL A 37 -22.25 8.42 -16.57
N ARG A 38 -23.38 9.02 -16.18
CA ARG A 38 -23.99 10.15 -16.90
C ARG A 38 -24.46 11.23 -15.93
N SER A 39 -24.57 12.45 -16.42
CA SER A 39 -25.28 13.50 -15.70
C SER A 39 -26.79 13.21 -15.70
N LEU A 40 -27.45 13.47 -14.59
CA LEU A 40 -28.89 13.43 -14.50
C LEU A 40 -29.48 14.76 -14.93
N SER A 41 -30.66 14.74 -15.53
CA SER A 41 -31.50 15.93 -15.73
C SER A 41 -32.10 16.40 -14.40
N GLU A 42 -32.52 17.64 -14.33
CA GLU A 42 -33.14 18.21 -13.10
C GLU A 42 -34.35 17.37 -12.62
N ASN A 43 -35.18 16.86 -13.54
CA ASN A 43 -36.29 16.00 -13.19
C ASN A 43 -35.89 14.66 -12.62
N GLU A 44 -34.80 14.05 -13.13
CA GLU A 44 -34.27 12.78 -12.63
C GLU A 44 -33.58 12.96 -11.28
N VAL A 45 -32.94 14.12 -11.04
CA VAL A 45 -32.36 14.48 -9.74
C VAL A 45 -33.48 14.56 -8.69
N ALA A 46 -34.57 15.24 -8.98
CA ALA A 46 -35.71 15.36 -8.05
C ALA A 46 -36.27 13.97 -7.66
N GLN A 47 -36.43 13.05 -8.63
CA GLN A 47 -36.90 11.69 -8.36
C GLN A 47 -35.90 10.87 -7.53
N THR A 48 -34.61 11.03 -7.81
CA THR A 48 -33.55 10.29 -7.09
C THR A 48 -33.38 10.80 -5.66
N THR A 49 -33.49 12.10 -5.44
CA THR A 49 -33.48 12.73 -4.11
C THR A 49 -34.65 12.24 -3.26
N ALA A 50 -35.85 12.18 -3.82
CA ALA A 50 -37.00 11.64 -3.11
C ALA A 50 -36.85 10.16 -2.73
N LEU A 51 -36.19 9.36 -3.55
CA LEU A 51 -35.87 7.96 -3.22
C LEU A 51 -34.78 7.83 -2.14
N ALA A 52 -33.80 8.75 -2.12
CA ALA A 52 -32.76 8.79 -1.11
C ALA A 52 -33.32 9.22 0.26
N GLU A 53 -34.17 10.25 0.29
CA GLU A 53 -34.87 10.70 1.50
C GLU A 53 -35.79 9.61 2.07
N ALA A 54 -36.48 8.86 1.22
CA ALA A 54 -37.29 7.72 1.65
C ALA A 54 -36.45 6.54 2.20
N ALA A 55 -35.21 6.39 1.75
CA ALA A 55 -34.29 5.38 2.28
C ALA A 55 -33.69 5.81 3.64
N GLU A 56 -33.48 7.10 3.87
CA GLU A 56 -33.07 7.66 5.17
C GLU A 56 -34.16 7.55 6.24
N GLU A 57 -35.44 7.72 5.86
CA GLU A 57 -36.58 7.56 6.78
C GLU A 57 -36.78 6.09 7.24
N THR A 58 -36.23 5.11 6.54
CA THR A 58 -36.29 3.69 6.95
C THR A 58 -35.23 3.25 7.96
N GLY A 59 -34.50 4.18 8.57
CA GLY A 59 -33.75 3.97 9.79
C GLY A 59 -32.67 2.87 9.70
N ALA A 60 -31.86 2.88 8.66
CA ALA A 60 -30.62 2.12 8.67
C ALA A 60 -29.65 2.78 9.67
N SER A 61 -29.62 2.24 10.87
CA SER A 61 -28.69 2.60 11.95
C SER A 61 -27.25 2.52 11.44
N GLU A 62 -26.43 3.53 11.77
CA GLU A 62 -25.00 3.69 11.42
C GLU A 62 -24.07 2.65 12.02
N SER A 63 -24.53 1.46 12.34
CA SER A 63 -23.74 0.34 12.85
C SER A 63 -23.68 -0.81 11.85
N ASP A 64 -23.21 -0.55 10.62
CA ASP A 64 -22.79 -1.63 9.72
C ASP A 64 -21.41 -2.13 10.17
N THR A 65 -21.44 -2.87 11.24
CA THR A 65 -20.27 -3.62 11.74
C THR A 65 -20.15 -4.90 10.94
N ASN A 66 -19.12 -5.00 10.12
CA ASN A 66 -18.68 -6.26 9.55
C ASN A 66 -18.07 -7.09 10.70
N ASP A 67 -18.71 -8.16 11.16
CA ASP A 67 -18.27 -9.09 12.21
C ASP A 67 -17.85 -8.44 13.55
N GLY A 68 -18.46 -7.32 13.93
CA GLY A 68 -18.06 -6.58 15.14
C GLY A 68 -16.75 -5.79 15.00
N ARG A 69 -16.17 -5.71 13.82
CA ARG A 69 -14.95 -4.94 13.55
C ARG A 69 -15.31 -3.64 12.85
N ALA A 70 -15.07 -2.54 13.54
CA ALA A 70 -15.19 -1.20 12.99
C ALA A 70 -13.82 -0.53 12.92
N VAL A 71 -13.59 0.29 11.91
CA VAL A 71 -12.47 1.23 11.85
C VAL A 71 -13.05 2.63 11.80
N SER A 72 -12.68 3.47 12.77
CA SER A 72 -13.12 4.86 12.84
C SER A 72 -11.96 5.83 12.94
N VAL A 73 -12.20 7.09 12.56
CA VAL A 73 -11.18 8.14 12.60
C VAL A 73 -11.72 9.30 13.40
N SER A 74 -10.90 9.80 14.31
CA SER A 74 -11.16 10.99 15.14
C SER A 74 -9.92 11.87 15.23
N LEU A 75 -10.05 13.02 15.87
CA LEU A 75 -8.95 13.91 16.17
C LEU A 75 -8.67 13.88 17.67
N ASP A 76 -7.40 13.79 18.05
CA ASP A 76 -6.98 13.95 19.45
C ASP A 76 -7.34 15.37 19.92
N PRO A 77 -8.16 15.52 20.95
CA PRO A 77 -8.57 16.83 21.44
C PRO A 77 -7.43 17.67 22.05
N ASN A 78 -6.30 17.04 22.37
CA ASN A 78 -5.19 17.71 23.00
C ASN A 78 -4.24 18.37 22.00
N ASP A 79 -4.01 17.72 20.84
CA ASP A 79 -3.03 18.20 19.87
C ASP A 79 -3.51 18.13 18.40
N GLY A 80 -4.75 17.72 18.16
CA GLY A 80 -5.33 17.66 16.82
C GLY A 80 -4.77 16.52 15.93
N SER A 81 -3.96 15.62 16.48
CA SER A 81 -3.45 14.46 15.73
C SER A 81 -4.58 13.53 15.33
N LEU A 82 -4.39 12.82 14.22
CA LEU A 82 -5.32 11.79 13.74
C LEU A 82 -5.23 10.56 14.65
N LEU A 83 -6.38 10.08 15.10
CA LEU A 83 -6.55 8.83 15.83
C LEU A 83 -7.36 7.87 14.93
N VAL A 84 -6.85 6.66 14.76
CA VAL A 84 -7.55 5.59 14.07
C VAL A 84 -7.84 4.48 15.07
N ASP A 85 -9.10 4.23 15.30
CA ASP A 85 -9.56 3.23 16.25
C ASP A 85 -9.97 1.96 15.51
N PHE A 86 -9.43 0.84 15.96
CA PHE A 86 -9.72 -0.50 15.44
C PHE A 86 -10.41 -1.33 16.53
N VAL A 87 -11.54 -1.90 16.18
CA VAL A 87 -12.13 -2.99 16.98
C VAL A 87 -11.43 -4.29 16.58
N VAL A 88 -10.50 -4.77 17.41
CA VAL A 88 -9.71 -5.97 17.11
C VAL A 88 -10.56 -7.24 17.35
N ASP A 89 -11.26 -7.25 18.48
CA ASP A 89 -12.24 -8.29 18.83
C ASP A 89 -13.30 -7.74 19.82
N ALA A 90 -14.14 -8.59 20.34
CA ALA A 90 -15.21 -8.19 21.27
C ALA A 90 -14.70 -7.59 22.61
N THR A 91 -13.42 -7.76 22.93
CA THR A 91 -12.82 -7.41 24.23
C THR A 91 -11.71 -6.37 24.12
N PHE A 92 -11.17 -6.13 22.93
CA PHE A 92 -10.01 -5.27 22.74
C PHE A 92 -10.14 -4.34 21.54
N ASN A 93 -9.94 -3.07 21.81
CA ASN A 93 -9.81 -2.01 20.79
C ASN A 93 -8.37 -1.51 20.78
N LEU A 94 -7.85 -1.17 19.60
CA LEU A 94 -6.54 -0.58 19.43
C LEU A 94 -6.69 0.79 18.77
N THR A 95 -6.08 1.80 19.37
CA THR A 95 -5.97 3.15 18.77
C THR A 95 -4.57 3.35 18.23
N ALA A 96 -4.44 3.76 16.98
CA ALA A 96 -3.22 4.20 16.37
C ALA A 96 -3.25 5.72 16.18
N LYS A 97 -2.32 6.44 16.81
CA LYS A 97 -2.11 7.89 16.63
C LYS A 97 -1.16 8.13 15.46
N ILE A 98 -1.55 8.98 14.52
CA ILE A 98 -0.76 9.32 13.35
C ILE A 98 -0.15 10.72 13.54
N THR A 99 1.18 10.81 13.44
CA THR A 99 1.93 12.07 13.52
C THR A 99 2.93 12.15 12.37
N ALA A 100 3.33 13.37 12.01
CA ALA A 100 4.39 13.62 11.05
C ALA A 100 5.53 14.40 11.71
N ALA A 101 6.75 14.02 11.40
CA ALA A 101 7.96 14.61 11.95
C ALA A 101 9.11 14.52 10.95
N PHE A 102 10.23 15.14 11.25
CA PHE A 102 11.47 14.96 10.50
C PHE A 102 12.66 14.79 11.43
N TYR A 103 13.65 14.06 10.98
CA TYR A 103 14.99 14.10 11.52
C TYR A 103 15.81 15.14 10.74
N ALA A 104 16.54 16.01 11.45
CA ALA A 104 17.54 16.85 10.81
C ALA A 104 18.68 15.95 10.30
N SER A 105 19.08 16.15 9.05
CA SER A 105 20.14 15.36 8.44
C SER A 105 21.50 15.76 9.01
N HIS A 106 22.34 14.79 9.37
CA HIS A 106 23.71 15.05 9.78
C HIS A 106 24.52 15.63 8.60
N ASP A 107 25.30 16.67 8.86
CA ASP A 107 26.05 17.42 7.86
C ASP A 107 27.53 16.98 7.69
N GLY A 108 27.98 15.98 8.45
CA GLY A 108 29.35 15.49 8.44
C GLY A 108 30.34 16.35 9.25
N SER A 109 29.85 17.32 10.04
CA SER A 109 30.69 18.23 10.85
C SER A 109 31.56 17.53 11.89
N ASP A 110 31.19 16.30 12.26
CA ASP A 110 31.98 15.45 13.18
C ASP A 110 33.09 14.65 12.47
N GLY A 111 33.28 14.82 11.16
CA GLY A 111 34.28 14.13 10.35
C GLY A 111 33.86 12.73 9.89
N PHE A 112 32.63 12.30 10.16
CA PHE A 112 32.03 11.08 9.65
C PHE A 112 31.09 11.37 8.48
N VAL A 113 30.63 10.29 7.83
CA VAL A 113 29.75 10.35 6.67
C VAL A 113 28.45 11.13 6.98
N PRO A 114 28.13 12.18 6.23
CA PRO A 114 26.84 12.87 6.37
C PRO A 114 25.67 12.03 5.89
N SER A 115 24.45 12.48 6.17
CA SER A 115 23.25 11.87 5.60
C SER A 115 23.14 12.21 4.12
N GLY A 116 22.91 11.21 3.29
CA GLY A 116 22.85 11.36 1.83
C GLY A 116 22.11 10.21 1.15
N ALA A 117 22.43 9.94 -0.12
CA ALA A 117 21.72 8.98 -0.93
C ALA A 117 21.75 7.55 -0.36
N TYR A 118 22.90 7.12 0.15
CA TYR A 118 23.10 5.77 0.69
C TYR A 118 22.99 5.69 2.21
N VAL A 119 23.05 6.82 2.90
CA VAL A 119 23.08 6.87 4.37
C VAL A 119 21.91 7.68 4.89
N PHE A 120 21.18 7.10 5.84
CA PHE A 120 20.31 7.84 6.75
C PHE A 120 21.07 8.04 8.07
N ARG A 121 21.33 9.28 8.42
CA ARG A 121 22.00 9.64 9.66
C ARG A 121 21.41 10.92 10.25
N PRO A 122 20.60 10.83 11.32
CA PRO A 122 20.12 12.01 12.04
C PRO A 122 21.28 12.84 12.59
N ASP A 123 21.02 14.12 12.87
CA ASP A 123 21.95 14.98 13.58
C ASP A 123 22.25 14.44 15.00
N SER A 124 23.18 15.10 15.70
CA SER A 124 23.60 14.70 17.05
C SER A 124 22.48 14.67 18.09
N SER A 125 21.33 15.30 17.82
CA SER A 125 20.18 15.25 18.73
C SER A 125 19.49 13.89 18.73
N GLN A 126 19.59 13.13 17.62
CA GLN A 126 18.92 11.85 17.39
C GLN A 126 17.40 11.92 17.67
N LYS A 127 16.79 13.09 17.46
CA LYS A 127 15.38 13.34 17.80
C LYS A 127 14.59 13.80 16.58
N ALA A 128 13.45 13.18 16.39
CA ALA A 128 12.49 13.64 15.39
C ALA A 128 11.80 14.92 15.90
N THR A 129 11.82 15.95 15.06
CA THR A 129 11.12 17.23 15.29
C THR A 129 9.74 17.15 14.64
N PRO A 130 8.64 17.38 15.37
CA PRO A 130 7.31 17.44 14.80
C PRO A 130 7.22 18.46 13.66
N LEU A 131 6.46 18.17 12.61
CA LEU A 131 6.21 19.10 11.48
C LEU A 131 5.34 20.29 11.86
N GLY A 132 4.98 20.41 13.09
CA GLY A 132 4.09 21.42 13.67
C GLY A 132 2.89 20.75 14.33
N THR A 133 2.13 21.55 15.06
CA THR A 133 0.83 21.11 15.58
C THR A 133 -0.09 20.91 14.39
N PRO A 134 -0.77 19.76 14.26
CA PRO A 134 -1.74 19.57 13.21
C PRO A 134 -2.77 20.70 13.27
N SER A 135 -2.82 21.53 12.26
CA SER A 135 -3.84 22.56 12.18
C SER A 135 -5.03 21.98 11.44
N PHE A 136 -6.14 21.94 12.13
CA PHE A 136 -7.42 21.75 11.48
C PHE A 136 -7.83 23.07 10.82
N ASP A 137 -7.21 23.38 9.69
CA ASP A 137 -7.75 24.42 8.81
C ASP A 137 -8.94 23.84 8.06
N PRO A 138 -10.17 24.37 8.26
CA PRO A 138 -11.36 23.90 7.52
C PRO A 138 -11.20 24.02 6.01
N ALA A 139 -10.32 24.88 5.51
CA ALA A 139 -10.02 25.01 4.09
C ALA A 139 -9.06 23.91 3.57
N ALA A 140 -8.15 23.44 4.43
CA ALA A 140 -7.18 22.38 4.13
C ALA A 140 -7.56 21.02 4.75
N SER A 141 -8.37 21.04 5.81
CA SER A 141 -8.88 19.84 6.49
C SER A 141 -10.32 19.59 6.03
N ARG A 142 -10.60 18.36 5.65
CA ARG A 142 -11.95 17.93 5.22
C ARG A 142 -12.37 16.75 6.06
N VAL A 143 -13.55 16.83 6.61
CA VAL A 143 -14.27 15.66 7.10
C VAL A 143 -15.39 15.41 6.08
N PHE A 144 -15.23 14.37 5.30
CA PHE A 144 -16.23 13.91 4.37
C PHE A 144 -16.81 12.60 4.89
N ARG A 145 -18.12 12.52 4.98
CA ARG A 145 -18.82 11.29 5.36
C ARG A 145 -19.93 11.02 4.35
N SER A 146 -19.91 9.81 3.82
CA SER A 146 -21.01 9.23 3.06
C SER A 146 -21.31 7.86 3.64
N GLY A 147 -22.41 7.22 3.23
CA GLY A 147 -22.68 5.84 3.63
C GLY A 147 -21.64 4.81 3.18
N VAL A 148 -20.62 5.21 2.41
CA VAL A 148 -19.59 4.30 1.86
C VAL A 148 -18.19 4.69 2.31
N LEU A 149 -17.86 5.98 2.36
CA LEU A 149 -16.52 6.52 2.62
C LEU A 149 -16.55 7.58 3.71
N ALA A 150 -15.62 7.50 4.65
CA ALA A 150 -15.25 8.62 5.51
C ALA A 150 -13.80 9.02 5.21
N GLU A 151 -13.56 10.33 5.02
CA GLU A 151 -12.22 10.90 4.83
C GLU A 151 -12.01 12.01 5.85
N THR A 152 -10.88 11.98 6.54
CA THR A 152 -10.41 13.06 7.42
C THR A 152 -9.01 13.45 6.99
N ARG A 153 -8.81 14.73 6.69
CA ARG A 153 -7.51 15.28 6.27
C ARG A 153 -7.00 16.29 7.29
N VAL A 154 -5.73 16.21 7.60
CA VAL A 154 -5.01 17.12 8.49
C VAL A 154 -3.76 17.63 7.79
N ALA A 155 -3.50 18.93 7.89
CA ALA A 155 -2.27 19.55 7.45
C ALA A 155 -1.26 19.64 8.61
N PHE A 156 0.01 19.44 8.32
CA PHE A 156 1.15 19.63 9.20
C PHE A 156 2.00 20.77 8.64
N GLY A 157 1.73 22.00 9.08
CA GLY A 157 2.31 23.19 8.45
C GLY A 157 1.85 23.34 6.98
N ASP A 158 2.67 24.06 6.19
CA ASP A 158 2.30 24.42 4.80
C ASP A 158 2.74 23.41 3.75
N TRP A 159 3.53 22.40 4.12
CA TRP A 159 4.19 21.50 3.18
C TRP A 159 4.02 20.00 3.45
N ALA A 160 3.18 19.63 4.40
CA ALA A 160 2.82 18.24 4.62
C ALA A 160 1.34 18.09 4.98
N SER A 161 0.74 16.99 4.55
CA SER A 161 -0.63 16.64 4.92
C SER A 161 -0.82 15.11 4.94
N VAL A 162 -1.76 14.68 5.75
CA VAL A 162 -2.22 13.29 5.83
C VAL A 162 -3.74 13.26 5.68
N ALA A 163 -4.25 12.39 4.81
CA ALA A 163 -5.65 12.09 4.67
C ALA A 163 -5.90 10.62 5.04
N VAL A 164 -6.78 10.38 5.98
CA VAL A 164 -7.18 9.03 6.38
C VAL A 164 -8.56 8.73 5.83
N ARG A 165 -8.68 7.59 5.15
CA ARG A 165 -9.93 7.09 4.58
C ARG A 165 -10.28 5.76 5.20
N THR A 166 -11.55 5.59 5.53
CA THR A 166 -12.16 4.33 5.96
C THR A 166 -13.41 4.05 5.13
N TRP A 167 -13.69 2.77 4.90
CA TRP A 167 -14.76 2.31 4.04
C TRP A 167 -15.74 1.46 4.84
N SER A 168 -17.04 1.70 4.68
CA SER A 168 -18.09 1.04 5.49
C SER A 168 -18.32 -0.44 5.16
N LYS A 169 -17.85 -0.92 4.01
CA LYS A 169 -18.11 -2.27 3.51
C LYS A 169 -16.85 -2.98 3.03
N GLU A 170 -15.79 -2.92 3.83
CA GLU A 170 -14.55 -3.63 3.51
C GLU A 170 -14.55 -5.03 4.14
N ARG A 171 -14.16 -6.03 3.32
CA ARG A 171 -14.00 -7.42 3.79
C ARG A 171 -12.87 -7.55 4.82
N VAL A 172 -11.83 -6.75 4.66
CA VAL A 172 -10.70 -6.64 5.58
C VAL A 172 -10.68 -5.23 6.15
N PRO A 173 -11.11 -5.02 7.39
CA PRO A 173 -11.10 -3.71 8.02
C PRO A 173 -9.70 -3.10 8.04
N HIS A 174 -9.56 -1.91 7.46
CA HIS A 174 -8.31 -1.15 7.43
C HIS A 174 -8.58 0.34 7.23
N ALA A 175 -7.58 1.17 7.46
CA ALA A 175 -7.59 2.56 7.06
C ALA A 175 -6.53 2.80 5.99
N GLU A 176 -6.88 3.59 4.98
CA GLU A 176 -5.97 4.11 3.98
C GLU A 176 -5.44 5.46 4.45
N VAL A 177 -4.14 5.62 4.50
CA VAL A 177 -3.43 6.82 4.94
C VAL A 177 -2.65 7.39 3.77
N GLU A 178 -3.23 8.35 3.05
CA GLU A 178 -2.53 9.10 2.02
C GLU A 178 -1.69 10.20 2.66
N TRP A 179 -0.41 10.21 2.41
CA TRP A 179 0.50 11.27 2.84
C TRP A 179 0.99 12.07 1.64
N THR A 180 1.17 13.38 1.83
CA THR A 180 1.77 14.29 0.86
C THR A 180 2.79 15.14 1.60
N VAL A 181 4.03 15.20 1.10
CA VAL A 181 5.15 15.91 1.71
C VAL A 181 5.92 16.68 0.66
N GLY A 182 6.17 17.94 0.93
CA GLY A 182 6.95 18.83 0.08
C GLY A 182 6.17 20.04 -0.44
N PRO A 183 6.90 21.01 -0.99
CA PRO A 183 8.37 21.11 -1.04
C PRO A 183 8.98 21.19 0.35
N ILE A 184 9.97 20.33 0.66
CA ILE A 184 10.64 20.37 1.96
C ILE A 184 11.46 21.68 2.05
N PRO A 185 11.20 22.57 3.03
CA PRO A 185 11.93 23.83 3.18
C PRO A 185 13.32 23.57 3.77
N VAL A 186 14.36 23.77 2.99
CA VAL A 186 15.77 23.68 3.42
C VAL A 186 16.48 25.04 3.27
N GLU A 187 15.91 25.94 2.48
CA GLU A 187 16.51 27.23 2.17
C GLU A 187 16.47 28.20 3.35
N ALA A 188 15.47 28.07 4.22
CA ALA A 188 15.25 28.99 5.32
C ALA A 188 16.22 28.79 6.50
N ASP A 189 16.58 27.52 6.75
CA ASP A 189 17.39 27.15 7.92
C ASP A 189 18.70 26.43 7.57
N GLY A 190 18.92 26.09 6.30
CA GLY A 190 20.10 25.38 5.86
C GLY A 190 20.19 23.94 6.39
N VAL A 191 19.06 23.34 6.78
CA VAL A 191 19.00 22.01 7.38
C VAL A 191 18.32 21.01 6.45
N GLY A 192 19.03 19.96 6.09
CA GLY A 192 18.44 18.80 5.41
C GLY A 192 17.42 18.08 6.31
N LYS A 193 16.38 17.51 5.72
CA LYS A 193 15.27 16.90 6.48
C LYS A 193 14.88 15.53 5.93
N GLU A 194 14.76 14.60 6.86
CA GLU A 194 14.36 13.20 6.64
C GLU A 194 12.96 13.01 7.23
N VAL A 195 11.92 13.11 6.40
CA VAL A 195 10.53 13.19 6.86
C VAL A 195 9.94 11.80 7.07
N ILE A 196 9.28 11.64 8.20
CA ILE A 196 8.61 10.41 8.62
C ILE A 196 7.13 10.63 8.90
N VAL A 197 6.33 9.58 8.66
CA VAL A 197 4.99 9.41 9.22
C VAL A 197 5.07 8.32 10.28
N ARG A 198 4.63 8.64 11.49
CA ARG A 198 4.71 7.76 12.66
C ARG A 198 3.32 7.32 13.09
N TYR A 199 3.24 6.04 13.43
CA TYR A 199 2.07 5.36 13.96
C TYR A 199 2.39 4.89 15.37
N SER A 200 1.75 5.49 16.37
CA SER A 200 1.95 5.16 17.77
C SER A 200 0.74 4.42 18.30
N THR A 201 0.96 3.24 18.85
CA THR A 201 -0.06 2.38 19.47
C THR A 201 0.25 2.19 20.96
N GLY A 202 -0.67 1.64 21.71
CA GLY A 202 -0.42 1.27 23.11
C GLY A 202 0.07 -0.17 23.27
N LEU A 203 0.60 -0.81 22.22
CA LEU A 203 1.07 -2.20 22.28
C LEU A 203 2.41 -2.30 23.02
N ALA A 204 2.49 -3.28 23.92
CA ALA A 204 3.72 -3.60 24.65
C ALA A 204 4.51 -4.65 23.86
N THR A 205 5.27 -4.21 22.88
CA THR A 205 5.97 -5.10 21.94
C THR A 205 7.32 -5.61 22.44
N GLY A 206 7.85 -5.04 23.52
CA GLY A 206 9.18 -5.37 24.05
C GLY A 206 10.31 -5.13 23.02
N GLY A 207 10.11 -4.19 22.07
CA GLY A 207 11.03 -3.91 20.98
C GLY A 207 10.98 -4.94 19.86
N THR A 208 10.02 -5.87 19.84
CA THR A 208 9.88 -6.91 18.82
C THR A 208 8.90 -6.47 17.72
N TRP A 209 9.31 -6.66 16.48
CA TRP A 209 8.54 -6.31 15.29
C TRP A 209 9.05 -7.10 14.09
N ALA A 210 8.47 -6.92 12.92
CA ALA A 210 8.94 -7.59 11.71
C ALA A 210 8.75 -6.73 10.46
N THR A 211 9.59 -6.95 9.45
CA THR A 211 9.46 -6.38 8.11
C THR A 211 9.50 -7.48 7.08
N ASP A 212 8.87 -7.28 5.93
CA ASP A 212 9.02 -8.20 4.82
C ASP A 212 10.43 -8.12 4.20
N SER A 213 10.84 -9.23 3.60
CA SER A 213 11.99 -9.29 2.71
C SER A 213 11.47 -9.46 1.28
N ASN A 214 11.69 -8.43 0.45
CA ASN A 214 11.27 -8.41 -0.96
C ASN A 214 9.77 -8.74 -1.19
N GLY A 215 8.90 -8.30 -0.30
CA GLY A 215 7.47 -8.56 -0.37
C GLY A 215 7.05 -10.00 -0.02
N ARG A 216 7.97 -10.83 0.47
CA ARG A 216 7.75 -12.26 0.68
C ARG A 216 7.88 -12.65 2.15
N ASP A 217 9.08 -13.00 2.59
CA ASP A 217 9.33 -13.51 3.93
C ASP A 217 9.24 -12.40 4.97
N MET A 218 8.62 -12.69 6.11
CA MET A 218 8.60 -11.76 7.24
C MET A 218 9.81 -12.00 8.13
N GLN A 219 10.71 -11.02 8.15
CA GLN A 219 11.95 -11.06 8.92
C GLN A 219 11.72 -10.49 10.32
N PRO A 220 11.93 -11.26 11.39
CA PRO A 220 11.84 -10.74 12.74
C PRO A 220 12.90 -9.66 12.98
N ARG A 221 12.52 -8.60 13.67
CA ARG A 221 13.37 -7.48 14.06
C ARG A 221 13.28 -7.28 15.57
N ARG A 222 14.39 -6.88 16.14
CA ARG A 222 14.46 -6.52 17.55
C ARG A 222 15.27 -5.24 17.69
N ARG A 223 14.69 -4.25 18.36
CA ARG A 223 15.37 -2.98 18.58
C ARG A 223 16.68 -3.18 19.35
N ASP A 224 17.73 -2.47 18.94
CA ASP A 224 19.08 -2.48 19.53
C ASP A 224 19.72 -3.89 19.60
N HIS A 225 19.33 -4.80 18.72
CA HIS A 225 19.79 -6.18 18.74
C HIS A 225 20.06 -6.74 17.35
N ARG A 226 21.15 -7.52 17.24
CA ARG A 226 21.50 -8.37 16.09
C ARG A 226 22.03 -9.70 16.62
N ASP A 227 21.52 -10.80 16.09
CA ASP A 227 21.94 -12.14 16.52
C ASP A 227 23.39 -12.45 16.14
N ASP A 228 23.83 -11.96 15.00
CA ASP A 228 25.09 -12.35 14.35
C ASP A 228 26.31 -11.55 14.80
N TRP A 229 26.11 -10.44 15.50
CA TRP A 229 27.20 -9.52 15.85
C TRP A 229 26.86 -8.57 16.99
N THR A 230 27.92 -8.13 17.69
CA THR A 230 27.77 -7.14 18.74
C THR A 230 27.37 -5.80 18.14
N PHE A 231 26.16 -5.38 18.46
CA PHE A 231 25.61 -4.12 18.01
C PHE A 231 26.19 -2.95 18.82
N ARG A 232 27.26 -2.37 18.31
CA ARG A 232 27.97 -1.27 19.00
C ARG A 232 27.30 0.08 18.79
N ASN A 233 26.56 0.24 17.70
CA ASN A 233 26.08 1.55 17.27
C ASN A 233 24.74 1.97 17.90
N ALA A 234 24.11 1.12 18.72
CA ALA A 234 22.86 1.48 19.39
C ALA A 234 22.98 2.73 20.29
N SER A 235 24.19 3.02 20.82
CA SER A 235 24.45 4.21 21.62
C SER A 235 24.88 5.41 20.79
N GLU A 236 25.47 5.19 19.62
CA GLU A 236 26.01 6.24 18.74
C GLU A 236 24.98 6.68 17.70
N GLU A 237 24.29 5.72 17.11
CA GLU A 237 23.28 5.93 16.07
C GLU A 237 21.96 5.21 16.43
N PRO A 238 21.30 5.56 17.53
CA PRO A 238 20.15 4.81 18.08
C PRO A 238 18.94 4.80 17.15
N VAL A 239 18.84 5.76 16.23
CA VAL A 239 17.76 5.84 15.26
C VAL A 239 18.09 5.05 14.00
N SER A 240 19.15 5.46 13.28
CA SER A 240 19.47 4.87 11.97
C SER A 240 19.84 3.40 12.05
N SER A 241 20.44 2.98 13.17
CA SER A 241 20.75 1.56 13.43
C SER A 241 19.52 0.66 13.55
N ASN A 242 18.35 1.21 13.79
CA ASN A 242 17.09 0.50 13.95
C ASN A 242 16.15 0.66 12.74
N TYR A 243 16.65 1.22 11.64
CA TYR A 243 15.92 1.28 10.38
C TYR A 243 16.21 0.07 9.51
N TYR A 244 15.15 -0.44 8.91
CA TYR A 244 15.17 -1.58 8.00
C TYR A 244 14.41 -1.25 6.73
N PRO A 245 14.78 -1.84 5.59
CA PRO A 245 13.93 -1.78 4.42
C PRO A 245 12.62 -2.54 4.69
N PHE A 246 11.50 -1.97 4.23
CA PHE A 246 10.27 -2.73 4.05
C PHE A 246 9.73 -2.50 2.65
N GLY A 247 9.54 -3.60 1.93
CA GLY A 247 9.08 -3.58 0.54
C GLY A 247 7.58 -3.35 0.47
N SER A 248 6.85 -3.87 1.44
CA SER A 248 5.40 -3.81 1.46
C SER A 248 4.77 -3.90 2.85
N ILE A 249 5.38 -4.61 3.82
CA ILE A 249 4.77 -4.88 5.12
C ILE A 249 5.76 -4.63 6.26
N ALA A 250 5.32 -3.90 7.28
CA ALA A 250 5.92 -3.88 8.61
C ALA A 250 4.84 -4.20 9.64
N THR A 251 5.16 -4.96 10.67
CA THR A 251 4.18 -5.35 11.69
C THR A 251 4.77 -5.29 13.10
N LEU A 252 4.04 -4.69 14.02
CA LEU A 252 4.31 -4.82 15.45
C LEU A 252 3.84 -6.18 15.92
N THR A 253 4.75 -6.91 16.56
CA THR A 253 4.53 -8.23 17.16
C THR A 253 4.91 -8.17 18.64
N GLY A 254 4.69 -9.24 19.38
CA GLY A 254 5.11 -9.34 20.79
C GLY A 254 4.07 -8.91 21.81
N ASP A 255 2.95 -8.31 21.42
CA ASP A 255 1.77 -8.17 22.28
C ASP A 255 0.79 -9.32 22.00
N GLU A 256 0.41 -10.06 23.03
CA GLU A 256 -0.46 -11.23 22.88
C GLU A 256 -1.91 -10.86 22.51
N ARG A 257 -2.33 -9.62 22.70
CA ARG A 257 -3.70 -9.15 22.46
C ARG A 257 -3.91 -8.76 20.98
N ALA A 258 -2.92 -8.09 20.38
CA ALA A 258 -3.05 -7.57 19.03
C ALA A 258 -1.71 -7.41 18.32
N GLY A 259 -1.77 -7.48 16.98
CA GLY A 259 -0.75 -6.99 16.08
C GLY A 259 -1.22 -5.71 15.37
N PHE A 260 -0.28 -4.81 15.07
CA PHE A 260 -0.53 -3.65 14.22
C PHE A 260 0.28 -3.76 12.94
N HIS A 261 -0.37 -3.58 11.81
CA HIS A 261 0.18 -3.80 10.47
C HIS A 261 0.22 -2.49 9.70
N LEU A 262 1.39 -2.18 9.15
CA LEU A 262 1.66 -1.06 8.26
C LEU A 262 2.07 -1.59 6.89
N LEU A 263 1.32 -1.24 5.85
CA LEU A 263 1.63 -1.59 4.48
C LEU A 263 1.92 -0.31 3.68
N THR A 264 2.77 -0.44 2.66
CA THR A 264 3.17 0.68 1.81
C THR A 264 2.93 0.38 0.33
N ASP A 265 2.73 1.43 -0.46
CA ASP A 265 2.61 1.36 -1.92
C ASP A 265 3.96 1.32 -2.66
N ARG A 266 5.06 1.48 -1.94
CA ARG A 266 6.44 1.46 -2.46
C ARG A 266 7.44 1.10 -1.37
N SER A 267 8.62 0.62 -1.75
CA SER A 267 9.68 0.33 -0.78
C SER A 267 10.14 1.59 -0.05
N GLN A 268 10.24 1.51 1.28
CA GLN A 268 10.63 2.59 2.17
C GLN A 268 11.58 2.08 3.27
N GLY A 269 12.13 3.00 4.06
CA GLY A 269 12.76 2.69 5.33
C GLY A 269 11.74 2.76 6.45
N VAL A 270 11.78 1.83 7.39
CA VAL A 270 10.90 1.80 8.57
C VAL A 270 11.70 1.48 9.83
N GLY A 271 11.32 2.07 10.95
CA GLY A 271 11.89 1.80 12.26
C GLY A 271 10.82 1.64 13.33
N SER A 272 11.14 0.86 14.38
CA SER A 272 10.39 0.83 15.64
C SER A 272 11.30 1.38 16.75
N ILE A 273 11.42 2.71 16.76
CA ILE A 273 12.37 3.42 17.65
C ILE A 273 11.89 3.44 19.09
N ARG A 274 10.57 3.38 19.29
CA ARG A 274 9.94 3.25 20.61
C ARG A 274 9.01 2.06 20.63
N ASP A 275 8.71 1.60 21.83
CA ASP A 275 7.80 0.48 22.01
C ASP A 275 6.39 0.83 21.53
N GLY A 276 5.76 -0.07 20.79
CA GLY A 276 4.44 0.14 20.21
C GLY A 276 4.38 1.16 19.06
N GLU A 277 5.53 1.59 18.49
CA GLU A 277 5.57 2.55 17.40
C GLU A 277 6.20 1.96 16.12
N LEU A 278 5.66 2.35 14.97
CA LEU A 278 6.30 2.23 13.65
C LEU A 278 6.41 3.62 13.03
N GLU A 279 7.57 3.95 12.48
CA GLU A 279 7.75 5.16 11.69
C GLU A 279 8.33 4.83 10.32
N ALA A 280 7.67 5.32 9.27
CA ALA A 280 8.10 5.13 7.88
C ALA A 280 8.68 6.42 7.33
N MET A 281 9.84 6.34 6.69
CA MET A 281 10.46 7.47 6.00
C MET A 281 9.77 7.67 4.65
N VAL A 282 9.19 8.85 4.46
CA VAL A 282 8.31 9.13 3.32
C VAL A 282 8.92 10.06 2.30
N HIS A 283 9.79 10.97 2.72
CA HIS A 283 10.50 11.88 1.83
C HIS A 283 11.79 12.40 2.47
N ARG A 284 12.81 12.66 1.64
CA ARG A 284 14.12 13.11 2.08
C ARG A 284 14.57 14.28 1.20
N ARG A 285 15.15 15.32 1.82
CA ARG A 285 15.87 16.38 1.11
C ARG A 285 17.11 16.73 1.92
N ASN A 286 18.29 16.36 1.40
CA ASN A 286 19.58 16.51 2.05
C ASN A 286 20.42 17.57 1.36
N LEU A 287 21.28 18.27 2.10
CA LEU A 287 22.15 19.31 1.57
C LEU A 287 23.59 18.85 1.35
N ASN A 288 23.93 17.66 1.83
CA ASN A 288 25.27 17.10 1.73
C ASN A 288 25.25 15.78 0.94
N ASP A 289 26.34 15.50 0.25
CA ASP A 289 26.66 14.18 -0.30
C ASP A 289 27.23 13.29 0.81
N ASP A 290 26.89 12.01 0.83
CA ASP A 290 27.38 11.05 1.82
C ASP A 290 28.76 10.46 1.49
N TRP A 291 29.43 10.96 0.46
CA TRP A 291 30.77 10.54 0.00
C TRP A 291 30.89 9.05 -0.40
N LEU A 292 29.79 8.38 -0.68
CA LEU A 292 29.75 6.96 -1.02
C LEU A 292 29.51 6.69 -2.51
N GLY A 293 29.68 7.70 -3.36
CA GLY A 293 29.79 7.50 -4.80
C GLY A 293 28.80 8.23 -5.69
N VAL A 294 27.68 8.77 -5.18
CA VAL A 294 26.75 9.59 -5.99
C VAL A 294 27.37 10.95 -6.35
N GLY A 295 28.13 11.56 -5.43
CA GLY A 295 28.83 12.83 -5.62
C GLY A 295 27.92 14.04 -5.63
N GLU A 296 26.68 13.92 -5.16
CA GLU A 296 25.71 15.01 -5.07
C GLU A 296 24.67 14.77 -3.98
N PRO A 297 24.17 15.85 -3.33
CA PRO A 297 23.12 15.75 -2.34
C PRO A 297 21.78 15.41 -3.00
N MET A 298 20.87 14.81 -2.23
CA MET A 298 19.47 14.66 -2.63
C MET A 298 18.72 15.97 -2.45
N ASN A 299 18.93 16.90 -3.36
CA ASN A 299 18.35 18.25 -3.32
C ASN A 299 17.73 18.63 -4.67
N GLU A 300 17.00 17.69 -5.26
CA GLU A 300 16.32 17.89 -6.54
C GLU A 300 15.19 18.89 -6.41
N THR A 301 15.00 19.65 -7.48
CA THR A 301 13.91 20.60 -7.65
C THR A 301 12.96 20.19 -8.76
N GLN A 302 11.76 20.77 -8.79
CA GLN A 302 10.74 20.48 -9.79
C GLN A 302 11.18 20.80 -11.23
N CYS A 303 12.16 21.68 -11.40
CA CYS A 303 12.69 22.04 -12.72
C CYS A 303 13.82 21.13 -13.21
N GLY A 304 14.37 20.25 -12.39
CA GLY A 304 15.56 19.47 -12.73
C GLY A 304 16.81 20.32 -12.98
N CYS A 305 16.84 21.56 -12.50
CA CYS A 305 17.92 22.54 -12.69
C CYS A 305 18.39 22.99 -11.31
N ARG A 306 19.71 22.87 -11.03
CA ARG A 306 20.29 23.25 -9.75
C ARG A 306 20.38 24.76 -9.54
N GLU A 307 20.52 25.53 -10.62
CA GLU A 307 20.70 26.99 -10.59
C GLU A 307 19.36 27.74 -10.73
N CYS A 308 18.26 27.02 -10.90
CA CYS A 308 16.94 27.60 -11.04
C CYS A 308 16.30 27.75 -9.65
N ASP A 309 15.70 28.92 -9.42
CA ASP A 309 14.86 29.17 -8.24
C ASP A 309 13.53 28.42 -8.35
N CYS A 310 13.58 27.12 -8.16
CA CYS A 310 12.45 26.22 -8.24
C CYS A 310 12.19 25.50 -6.91
N PRO A 311 10.93 25.32 -6.55
CA PRO A 311 10.59 24.56 -5.36
C PRO A 311 11.15 23.13 -5.39
N GLY A 312 11.48 22.58 -4.23
CA GLY A 312 11.82 21.16 -4.09
C GLY A 312 10.69 20.24 -4.53
N LEU A 313 10.98 18.95 -4.63
CA LEU A 313 10.01 17.94 -5.04
C LEU A 313 8.88 17.78 -4.01
N VAL A 314 7.73 17.37 -4.50
CA VAL A 314 6.59 16.92 -3.70
C VAL A 314 6.42 15.42 -3.89
N ALA A 315 6.47 14.67 -2.80
CA ALA A 315 6.20 13.24 -2.78
C ALA A 315 4.80 12.96 -2.21
N ARG A 316 4.13 11.96 -2.76
CA ARG A 316 2.85 11.45 -2.28
C ARG A 316 2.88 9.94 -2.31
N GLY A 317 2.30 9.32 -1.30
CA GLY A 317 2.14 7.87 -1.24
C GLY A 317 1.01 7.47 -0.31
N THR A 318 0.79 6.17 -0.23
CA THR A 318 -0.30 5.59 0.55
C THR A 318 0.23 4.49 1.44
N HIS A 319 -0.14 4.55 2.71
CA HIS A 319 -0.03 3.44 3.63
C HIS A 319 -1.41 2.85 3.89
N LEU A 320 -1.48 1.53 4.06
CA LEU A 320 -2.65 0.87 4.64
C LEU A 320 -2.29 0.46 6.07
N ILE A 321 -3.18 0.72 7.01
CA ILE A 321 -2.99 0.31 8.39
C ILE A 321 -4.15 -0.56 8.87
N ALA A 322 -3.83 -1.62 9.59
CA ALA A 322 -4.80 -2.54 10.16
C ALA A 322 -4.35 -3.04 11.52
N ALA A 323 -5.31 -3.43 12.36
CA ALA A 323 -5.04 -4.11 13.62
C ALA A 323 -5.86 -5.39 13.70
N THR A 324 -5.25 -6.45 14.22
CA THR A 324 -5.86 -7.77 14.29
C THR A 324 -5.40 -8.50 15.53
N THR A 325 -6.05 -9.60 15.88
CA THR A 325 -5.44 -10.57 16.78
C THR A 325 -4.17 -11.16 16.15
N PRO A 326 -3.19 -11.63 16.92
CA PRO A 326 -1.97 -12.23 16.36
C PRO A 326 -2.26 -13.39 15.40
N ALA A 327 -3.25 -14.21 15.69
CA ALA A 327 -3.64 -15.37 14.88
C ALA A 327 -4.19 -15.01 13.49
N THR A 328 -4.77 -13.81 13.32
CA THR A 328 -5.37 -13.38 12.05
C THR A 328 -4.52 -12.35 11.29
N GLY A 329 -3.40 -11.93 11.88
CA GLY A 329 -2.47 -10.98 11.28
C GLY A 329 -2.00 -11.38 9.89
N PRO A 330 -1.39 -12.56 9.71
CA PRO A 330 -0.85 -13.00 8.42
C PRO A 330 -1.88 -12.95 7.29
N ARG A 331 -3.09 -13.48 7.49
CA ARG A 331 -4.13 -13.45 6.46
C ARG A 331 -4.59 -12.04 6.12
N THR A 332 -4.61 -11.15 7.10
CA THR A 332 -5.00 -9.75 6.92
C THR A 332 -3.98 -8.99 6.10
N TYR A 333 -2.72 -8.97 6.54
CA TYR A 333 -1.73 -8.17 5.81
C TYR A 333 -1.37 -8.76 4.44
N ARG A 334 -1.42 -10.09 4.24
CA ARG A 334 -1.21 -10.69 2.91
C ARG A 334 -2.32 -10.32 1.93
N GLU A 335 -3.56 -10.28 2.38
CA GLU A 335 -4.66 -9.82 1.53
C GLU A 335 -4.52 -8.34 1.18
N LEU A 336 -4.25 -7.47 2.16
CA LEU A 336 -4.04 -6.04 1.94
C LEU A 336 -2.82 -5.78 1.05
N GLN A 337 -1.72 -6.53 1.23
CA GLN A 337 -0.54 -6.48 0.37
C GLN A 337 -0.90 -6.79 -1.08
N THR A 338 -1.60 -7.88 -1.32
CA THR A 338 -2.01 -8.29 -2.66
C THR A 338 -2.86 -7.21 -3.33
N ARG A 339 -3.80 -6.62 -2.60
CA ARG A 339 -4.67 -5.53 -3.10
C ARG A 339 -3.89 -4.24 -3.37
N SER A 340 -2.96 -3.87 -2.50
CA SER A 340 -2.13 -2.67 -2.64
C SER A 340 -1.16 -2.77 -3.81
N GLN A 341 -0.52 -3.92 -4.00
CA GLN A 341 0.47 -4.14 -5.06
C GLN A 341 -0.16 -4.45 -6.42
N ASN A 342 -1.41 -4.93 -6.42
CA ASN A 342 -2.17 -5.19 -7.63
C ASN A 342 -3.49 -4.39 -7.63
N PRO A 343 -3.40 -3.05 -7.68
CA PRO A 343 -4.59 -2.21 -7.60
C PRO A 343 -5.46 -2.39 -8.84
N THR A 344 -6.77 -2.21 -8.64
CA THR A 344 -7.73 -2.18 -9.75
C THR A 344 -7.33 -1.10 -10.77
N GLN A 345 -7.18 -1.49 -12.01
CA GLN A 345 -6.87 -0.57 -13.11
C GLN A 345 -8.14 0.10 -13.59
N LEU A 346 -8.13 1.42 -13.69
CA LEU A 346 -9.25 2.21 -14.17
C LEU A 346 -8.96 2.76 -15.56
N ALA A 347 -9.92 2.61 -16.46
CA ALA A 347 -9.88 3.22 -17.77
C ALA A 347 -11.18 3.98 -18.03
N PHE A 348 -11.08 5.14 -18.66
CA PHE A 348 -12.22 6.00 -18.96
C PHE A 348 -12.32 6.21 -20.47
N ALA A 349 -13.52 6.10 -21.01
CA ALA A 349 -13.80 6.41 -22.39
C ALA A 349 -15.12 7.20 -22.50
N LYS A 350 -15.13 8.15 -23.45
CA LYS A 350 -16.38 8.83 -23.81
C LYS A 350 -17.20 7.90 -24.70
N VAL A 351 -18.43 7.63 -24.30
CA VAL A 351 -19.33 6.79 -25.06
C VAL A 351 -20.40 7.66 -25.75
N ASN A 352 -20.47 7.58 -27.07
CA ASN A 352 -21.56 8.16 -27.86
C ASN A 352 -22.61 7.06 -28.02
N GLY A 353 -23.90 7.36 -27.81
CA GLY A 353 -24.98 6.36 -27.94
C GLY A 353 -24.96 5.32 -26.82
N TRP A 354 -24.67 5.70 -25.59
CA TRP A 354 -24.57 4.83 -24.41
C TRP A 354 -25.80 3.93 -24.22
N GLU A 355 -27.02 4.42 -24.53
CA GLU A 355 -28.25 3.64 -24.44
C GLU A 355 -28.26 2.44 -25.39
N GLU A 356 -27.74 2.61 -26.62
CA GLU A 356 -27.60 1.53 -27.58
C GLU A 356 -26.56 0.50 -27.12
N SER A 357 -25.44 0.98 -26.53
CA SER A 357 -24.42 0.10 -25.96
C SER A 357 -24.93 -0.74 -24.81
N ILE A 358 -25.81 -0.18 -23.96
CA ILE A 358 -26.46 -0.94 -22.87
C ILE A 358 -27.51 -1.92 -23.42
N ARG A 359 -28.34 -1.48 -24.37
CA ARG A 359 -29.38 -2.32 -24.99
C ARG A 359 -28.79 -3.41 -25.89
N GLY A 360 -27.68 -3.14 -26.55
CA GLY A 360 -26.94 -4.06 -27.43
C GLY A 360 -26.26 -5.23 -26.72
N GLY A 361 -26.44 -5.38 -25.39
CA GLY A 361 -25.91 -6.52 -24.66
C GLY A 361 -24.40 -6.45 -24.46
N SER A 362 -23.79 -5.25 -24.46
CA SER A 362 -22.41 -5.07 -24.07
C SER A 362 -22.18 -5.77 -22.73
N ARG A 363 -21.23 -6.71 -22.69
CA ARG A 363 -20.93 -7.48 -21.48
C ARG A 363 -20.48 -6.50 -20.38
N ARG A 364 -21.29 -6.37 -19.33
CA ARG A 364 -21.00 -5.49 -18.20
C ARG A 364 -19.86 -6.01 -17.32
N ALA A 365 -19.68 -7.33 -17.32
CA ALA A 365 -18.57 -7.97 -16.64
C ALA A 365 -18.11 -9.19 -17.45
N VAL A 366 -16.82 -9.35 -17.58
CA VAL A 366 -16.17 -10.50 -18.18
C VAL A 366 -15.14 -11.00 -17.19
N SER A 367 -15.36 -12.19 -16.63
CA SER A 367 -14.32 -12.93 -15.93
C SER A 367 -13.74 -13.95 -16.88
N VAL A 368 -12.43 -14.02 -16.97
CA VAL A 368 -11.73 -14.99 -17.84
C VAL A 368 -11.58 -16.32 -17.11
N PHE A 369 -11.78 -16.36 -15.79
CA PHE A 369 -11.52 -17.51 -14.94
C PHE A 369 -12.78 -18.01 -14.25
N ALA A 370 -12.77 -19.30 -13.91
CA ALA A 370 -13.79 -19.85 -13.03
C ALA A 370 -13.69 -19.20 -11.63
N SER A 371 -14.85 -18.97 -11.00
CA SER A 371 -14.86 -18.50 -9.61
C SER A 371 -14.17 -19.54 -8.72
N GLY A 372 -13.17 -19.12 -7.93
CA GLY A 372 -12.45 -20.03 -7.04
C GLY A 372 -11.31 -20.81 -7.70
N ALA A 373 -10.88 -20.46 -8.92
CA ALA A 373 -9.76 -21.11 -9.61
C ALA A 373 -8.47 -21.14 -8.79
N ALA A 374 -8.21 -20.10 -7.97
CA ALA A 374 -7.09 -20.08 -7.03
C ALA A 374 -7.61 -20.18 -5.58
N PRO A 375 -7.05 -21.06 -4.74
CA PRO A 375 -7.27 -21.06 -3.31
C PRO A 375 -6.80 -19.74 -2.66
N ARG A 376 -7.31 -19.38 -1.47
CA ARG A 376 -7.01 -18.12 -0.78
C ARG A 376 -5.52 -17.94 -0.45
N ASN A 377 -4.78 -19.02 -0.32
CA ASN A 377 -3.35 -19.02 -0.04
C ASN A 377 -2.47 -19.01 -1.30
N VAL A 378 -3.06 -18.94 -2.50
CA VAL A 378 -2.34 -18.88 -3.77
C VAL A 378 -2.62 -17.57 -4.51
N HIS A 379 -1.56 -16.91 -4.91
CA HIS A 379 -1.59 -15.73 -5.78
C HIS A 379 -1.21 -16.11 -7.21
N VAL A 380 -1.97 -15.61 -8.16
CA VAL A 380 -1.63 -15.70 -9.59
C VAL A 380 -0.71 -14.53 -9.92
N VAL A 381 0.57 -14.81 -10.07
CA VAL A 381 1.59 -13.79 -10.35
C VAL A 381 1.46 -13.27 -11.77
N SER A 382 1.35 -14.18 -12.73
CA SER A 382 1.11 -13.83 -14.14
C SER A 382 0.44 -14.96 -14.91
N ILE A 383 -0.29 -14.59 -15.97
CA ILE A 383 -0.73 -15.49 -17.03
C ILE A 383 -0.40 -14.81 -18.34
N ASP A 384 0.52 -15.40 -19.10
CA ASP A 384 1.04 -14.84 -20.33
C ASP A 384 0.71 -15.76 -21.50
N ARG A 385 0.11 -15.22 -22.56
CA ARG A 385 0.00 -15.94 -23.82
C ARG A 385 1.39 -16.03 -24.45
N LEU A 386 1.82 -17.23 -24.82
CA LEU A 386 3.09 -17.44 -25.49
C LEU A 386 2.92 -17.36 -27.02
N PRO A 387 3.98 -16.94 -27.76
CA PRO A 387 4.01 -17.03 -29.22
C PRO A 387 3.79 -18.46 -29.73
N GLY A 388 3.17 -18.62 -30.90
CA GLY A 388 2.89 -19.93 -31.44
C GLY A 388 4.14 -20.79 -31.74
N GLU A 389 5.28 -20.16 -31.95
CA GLU A 389 6.59 -20.84 -32.10
C GLU A 389 7.08 -21.51 -30.81
N ASP A 390 6.66 -21.00 -29.66
CA ASP A 390 6.97 -21.57 -28.34
C ASP A 390 6.00 -22.70 -27.93
N CYS A 391 4.96 -22.95 -28.74
CA CYS A 391 3.94 -23.94 -28.49
C CYS A 391 4.19 -25.20 -29.36
N ALA A 392 4.05 -26.38 -28.78
CA ALA A 392 4.15 -27.60 -29.54
C ALA A 392 3.10 -27.61 -30.66
N ARG A 393 3.50 -28.06 -31.84
CA ARG A 393 2.63 -28.21 -33.00
C ARG A 393 2.01 -26.91 -33.55
N GLY A 394 2.57 -25.73 -33.23
CA GLY A 394 2.03 -24.44 -33.65
C GLY A 394 0.64 -24.12 -33.09
N GLY A 395 0.27 -24.77 -31.98
CA GLY A 395 -0.97 -24.55 -31.24
C GLY A 395 -0.99 -23.27 -30.40
N ALA A 396 -1.96 -23.17 -29.51
CA ALA A 396 -2.02 -22.11 -28.51
C ALA A 396 -1.46 -22.61 -27.18
N CYS A 397 -0.67 -21.79 -26.52
CA CYS A 397 -0.17 -22.07 -25.18
C CYS A 397 -0.08 -20.82 -24.32
N ALA A 398 -0.02 -21.02 -23.00
CA ALA A 398 0.12 -19.96 -22.03
C ALA A 398 1.16 -20.36 -20.94
N ARG A 399 1.85 -19.38 -20.39
CA ARG A 399 2.61 -19.53 -19.17
C ARG A 399 1.76 -19.04 -18.01
N ILE A 400 1.74 -19.79 -16.92
CA ILE A 400 1.13 -19.40 -15.65
C ILE A 400 2.20 -19.44 -14.55
N VAL A 401 2.22 -18.42 -13.71
CA VAL A 401 3.10 -18.36 -12.53
C VAL A 401 2.22 -18.21 -11.30
N LEU A 402 2.39 -19.12 -10.36
CA LEU A 402 1.63 -19.20 -9.11
C LEU A 402 2.56 -19.06 -7.91
N ALA A 403 2.13 -18.40 -6.86
CA ALA A 403 2.89 -18.23 -5.62
C ALA A 403 2.03 -18.55 -4.41
N HIS A 404 2.53 -19.41 -3.52
CA HIS A 404 1.95 -19.57 -2.20
C HIS A 404 2.31 -18.36 -1.32
N LEU A 405 1.33 -17.79 -0.61
CA LEU A 405 1.47 -16.50 0.07
C LEU A 405 1.96 -16.60 1.52
N PHE A 406 1.81 -17.75 2.16
CA PHE A 406 2.02 -17.91 3.60
C PHE A 406 3.28 -18.70 3.91
N GLU A 407 3.86 -18.41 5.08
CA GLU A 407 5.08 -19.02 5.57
C GLU A 407 4.80 -20.32 6.33
N SER A 408 5.84 -21.10 6.54
CA SER A 408 5.77 -22.34 7.33
C SER A 408 5.61 -22.07 8.83
N GLU A 409 5.22 -23.08 9.58
CA GLU A 409 5.13 -23.04 11.04
C GLU A 409 6.44 -22.54 11.68
N GLY A 410 6.30 -21.70 12.70
CA GLY A 410 7.44 -21.05 13.39
C GLY A 410 7.92 -19.75 12.79
N CYS A 411 7.43 -19.35 11.61
CA CYS A 411 7.72 -18.06 10.98
C CYS A 411 6.69 -17.00 11.35
N VAL A 412 7.04 -15.73 11.21
CA VAL A 412 6.14 -14.58 11.52
C VAL A 412 4.90 -14.56 10.61
N GLY A 413 5.07 -14.96 9.37
CA GLY A 413 3.99 -15.00 8.37
C GLY A 413 3.19 -16.30 8.34
N TYR A 414 3.27 -17.13 9.40
CA TYR A 414 2.50 -18.36 9.53
C TYR A 414 1.03 -18.08 9.85
N ASP A 415 0.15 -18.77 9.17
CA ASP A 415 -1.30 -18.78 9.41
C ASP A 415 -1.77 -20.25 9.51
N GLU A 416 -2.42 -20.61 10.61
CA GLU A 416 -2.79 -22.00 10.93
C GLU A 416 -3.63 -22.67 9.81
N GLU A 417 -4.50 -21.90 9.16
CA GLU A 417 -5.38 -22.41 8.09
C GLU A 417 -4.72 -22.31 6.70
N LEU A 418 -4.03 -21.19 6.43
CA LEU A 418 -3.59 -20.84 5.08
C LEU A 418 -2.13 -21.21 4.78
N SER A 419 -1.37 -21.67 5.75
CA SER A 419 0.01 -22.17 5.56
C SER A 419 0.06 -23.66 5.15
N ALA A 420 -1.07 -24.29 4.94
CA ALA A 420 -1.11 -25.65 4.41
C ALA A 420 -0.76 -25.65 2.91
N PRO A 421 -0.16 -26.76 2.38
CA PRO A 421 0.04 -26.93 0.95
C PRO A 421 -1.25 -26.71 0.16
N ALA A 422 -1.14 -26.09 -1.00
CA ALA A 422 -2.28 -25.75 -1.86
C ALA A 422 -2.26 -26.54 -3.16
N GLU A 423 -3.38 -27.17 -3.50
CA GLU A 423 -3.57 -27.80 -4.80
C GLU A 423 -4.33 -26.86 -5.73
N VAL A 424 -3.82 -26.69 -6.95
CA VAL A 424 -4.38 -25.82 -7.99
C VAL A 424 -4.57 -26.61 -9.27
N ASN A 425 -5.81 -26.69 -9.75
CA ASN A 425 -6.09 -27.27 -11.05
C ASN A 425 -5.94 -26.20 -12.14
N LEU A 426 -4.95 -26.35 -13.00
CA LEU A 426 -4.66 -25.38 -14.06
C LEU A 426 -5.81 -25.22 -15.06
N ALA A 427 -6.65 -26.24 -15.23
CA ALA A 427 -7.78 -26.16 -16.15
C ALA A 427 -8.82 -25.09 -15.73
N ASP A 428 -8.91 -24.78 -14.43
CA ASP A 428 -9.87 -23.81 -13.90
C ASP A 428 -9.52 -22.36 -14.32
N PHE A 429 -8.28 -22.11 -14.74
CA PHE A 429 -7.85 -20.82 -15.30
C PHE A 429 -8.13 -20.67 -16.79
N PHE A 430 -8.53 -21.73 -17.48
CA PHE A 430 -8.73 -21.71 -18.93
C PHE A 430 -10.09 -22.31 -19.31
N PRO A 431 -11.22 -21.75 -18.83
CA PRO A 431 -12.55 -22.30 -19.10
C PRO A 431 -12.83 -22.36 -20.61
N GLY A 432 -13.35 -23.48 -21.05
CA GLY A 432 -13.67 -23.74 -22.47
C GLY A 432 -12.45 -24.13 -23.32
N ARG A 433 -11.30 -24.38 -22.72
CA ARG A 433 -10.12 -24.92 -23.40
C ARG A 433 -9.76 -26.30 -22.84
N SER A 434 -9.36 -27.21 -23.70
CA SER A 434 -8.83 -28.50 -23.27
C SER A 434 -7.32 -28.44 -23.19
N ILE A 435 -6.75 -28.73 -22.01
CA ILE A 435 -5.31 -28.85 -21.81
C ILE A 435 -4.86 -30.18 -22.39
N VAL A 436 -3.88 -30.16 -23.27
CA VAL A 436 -3.29 -31.34 -23.90
C VAL A 436 -1.88 -31.66 -23.36
N ALA A 437 -1.19 -30.69 -22.84
CA ALA A 437 0.11 -30.87 -22.18
C ALA A 437 0.36 -29.79 -21.15
N VAL A 438 1.12 -30.15 -20.13
CA VAL A 438 1.69 -29.24 -19.13
C VAL A 438 3.19 -29.51 -19.03
N GLU A 439 3.96 -28.44 -18.95
CA GLU A 439 5.41 -28.49 -18.78
C GLU A 439 5.79 -27.59 -17.62
N GLU A 440 6.50 -28.14 -16.63
CA GLU A 440 7.03 -27.37 -15.52
C GLU A 440 8.22 -26.52 -16.00
N LEU A 441 8.23 -25.25 -15.60
CA LEU A 441 9.25 -24.27 -16.00
C LEU A 441 10.05 -23.79 -14.78
N THR A 442 11.29 -23.36 -15.03
CA THR A 442 11.95 -22.41 -14.13
C THR A 442 11.20 -21.07 -14.14
N LEU A 443 11.44 -20.21 -13.17
CA LEU A 443 10.85 -18.86 -13.17
C LEU A 443 11.31 -18.00 -14.36
N SER A 444 12.48 -18.32 -14.93
CA SER A 444 12.99 -17.70 -16.18
C SER A 444 12.33 -18.26 -17.46
N GLY A 445 11.46 -19.27 -17.34
CA GLY A 445 10.73 -19.84 -18.47
C GLY A 445 11.42 -21.03 -19.15
N THR A 446 12.53 -21.54 -18.60
CA THR A 446 13.21 -22.72 -19.17
C THR A 446 12.46 -24.00 -18.77
N PRO A 447 12.16 -24.92 -19.69
CA PRO A 447 11.56 -26.21 -19.39
C PRO A 447 12.39 -27.05 -18.43
N ILE A 448 11.72 -27.69 -17.45
CA ILE A 448 12.35 -28.60 -16.48
C ILE A 448 11.95 -30.05 -16.79
N ARG A 449 10.63 -30.32 -16.86
CA ARG A 449 10.06 -31.66 -17.05
C ARG A 449 8.59 -31.59 -17.45
N PRO A 450 8.02 -32.66 -17.95
CA PRO A 450 6.56 -32.77 -18.06
C PRO A 450 5.91 -32.56 -16.70
N GLY A 451 4.79 -31.83 -16.67
CA GLY A 451 4.05 -31.48 -15.47
C GLY A 451 2.64 -32.07 -15.50
N ASP A 452 1.95 -31.95 -14.40
CA ASP A 452 0.55 -32.35 -14.22
C ASP A 452 -0.39 -31.14 -14.31
N ALA A 453 -1.64 -31.40 -14.69
CA ALA A 453 -2.67 -30.36 -14.70
C ALA A 453 -3.04 -29.88 -13.29
N VAL A 454 -2.77 -30.66 -12.26
CA VAL A 454 -2.89 -30.27 -10.85
C VAL A 454 -1.50 -29.99 -10.30
N VAL A 455 -1.32 -28.76 -9.78
CA VAL A 455 -0.05 -28.29 -9.25
C VAL A 455 -0.20 -28.10 -7.74
N THR A 456 0.68 -28.74 -6.97
CA THR A 456 0.78 -28.52 -5.51
C THR A 456 1.84 -27.46 -5.22
N LEU A 457 1.50 -26.48 -4.41
CA LEU A 457 2.44 -25.48 -3.90
C LEU A 457 2.61 -25.67 -2.39
N GLU A 458 3.85 -25.84 -1.96
CA GLU A 458 4.23 -25.78 -0.56
C GLU A 458 4.24 -24.31 -0.07
N PRO A 459 4.18 -24.06 1.24
CA PRO A 459 4.32 -22.72 1.81
C PRO A 459 5.49 -21.94 1.18
N MET A 460 5.25 -20.69 0.79
CA MET A 460 6.20 -19.78 0.13
C MET A 460 6.73 -20.23 -1.24
N GLN A 461 6.30 -21.37 -1.77
CA GLN A 461 6.76 -21.83 -3.07
C GLN A 461 6.19 -20.98 -4.21
N ILE A 462 7.00 -20.75 -5.23
CA ILE A 462 6.59 -20.18 -6.52
C ILE A 462 6.80 -21.24 -7.59
N ARG A 463 5.80 -21.47 -8.42
CA ARG A 463 5.88 -22.42 -9.54
C ARG A 463 5.42 -21.79 -10.84
N ALA A 464 6.12 -22.15 -11.92
CA ALA A 464 5.76 -21.75 -13.26
C ALA A 464 5.45 -22.98 -14.12
N ALA A 465 4.43 -22.88 -14.94
CA ALA A 465 4.06 -23.93 -15.87
C ALA A 465 3.69 -23.36 -17.25
N LYS A 466 4.06 -24.07 -18.32
CA LYS A 466 3.52 -23.87 -19.66
C LYS A 466 2.35 -24.84 -19.85
N VAL A 467 1.24 -24.32 -20.32
CA VAL A 467 0.00 -25.07 -20.58
C VAL A 467 -0.30 -25.00 -22.07
N GLU A 468 -0.44 -26.15 -22.71
CA GLU A 468 -0.77 -26.25 -24.14
C GLU A 468 -2.21 -26.66 -24.31
N PHE A 469 -2.87 -26.07 -25.29
CA PHE A 469 -4.30 -26.30 -25.58
C PHE A 469 -4.50 -27.05 -26.88
N ALA A 470 -5.64 -27.81 -26.90
CA ALA A 470 -6.10 -28.48 -28.11
C ALA A 470 -6.49 -27.50 -29.22
#